data_da009ce7d8ff115a67bc26579aaaac9a
#
_entry.id   da009ce7d8ff115a67bc26579aaaac9a
#
_cell.length_a   1.000
_cell.length_b   1.000
_cell.length_c   1.000
_cell.angle_alpha   90.00
_cell.angle_beta   90.00
_cell.angle_gamma   90.00
#
_symmetry.space_group_name_H-M   'P 1'
#
loop_
_entity.id
_entity.type
_entity.pdbx_description
1 polymer ?
#
loop_
_entity_poly.entity_id
_entity_poly.type
_entity_poly.pdbx_seq_one_letter_code
_entity_poly.pdbx_strand_id
1 'polypeptide(L)'
;MPDRILNGIGYLAAFCTTIAFVPQLIHVLRLKSARAVSLSMLVIFTFGVAMWLAYGIALRSRPIIVANAVTLLLSISLLGLKLYYSGSDGS
;
A
#
# COMPACT_ATOMS: atom_id res chain seq x y z
N MET A 1 22.67 -3.20 15.89
CA MET A 1 22.72 -3.46 14.46
C MET A 1 23.03 -2.18 13.73
N PRO A 2 23.95 -2.17 12.75
CA PRO A 2 24.27 -0.95 12.03
C PRO A 2 23.06 -0.41 11.26
N ASP A 3 22.92 0.91 11.25
CA ASP A 3 21.80 1.57 10.54
C ASP A 3 21.76 1.19 9.07
N ARG A 4 22.93 0.97 8.47
CA ARG A 4 23.04 0.57 7.05
C ARG A 4 22.29 -0.74 6.77
N ILE A 5 22.40 -1.71 7.67
CA ILE A 5 21.73 -2.99 7.53
C ILE A 5 20.22 -2.82 7.73
N LEU A 6 19.82 -2.06 8.75
CA LEU A 6 18.42 -1.78 9.02
C LEU A 6 17.77 -1.06 7.84
N ASN A 7 18.46 -0.07 7.29
CA ASN A 7 17.97 0.68 6.13
C ASN A 7 17.84 -0.23 4.92
N GLY A 8 18.80 -1.11 4.70
CA GLY A 8 18.76 -2.08 3.60
C GLY A 8 17.55 -3.00 3.70
N ILE A 9 17.27 -3.51 4.90
CA ILE A 9 16.10 -4.36 5.14
C ILE A 9 14.82 -3.58 4.85
N GLY A 10 14.76 -2.32 5.29
CA GLY A 10 13.59 -1.47 5.06
C GLY A 10 13.33 -1.21 3.58
N TYR A 11 14.37 -0.92 2.82
CA TYR A 11 14.21 -0.69 1.38
C TYR A 11 13.87 -1.98 0.64
N LEU A 12 14.41 -3.11 1.05
CA LEU A 12 14.04 -4.39 0.46
C LEU A 12 12.57 -4.70 0.73
N ALA A 13 12.11 -4.43 1.94
CA ALA A 13 10.71 -4.62 2.30
C ALA A 13 9.80 -3.73 1.44
N ALA A 14 10.21 -2.48 1.21
CA ALA A 14 9.47 -1.55 0.36
C ALA A 14 9.35 -2.08 -1.07
N PHE A 15 10.44 -2.62 -1.60
CA PHE A 15 10.47 -3.21 -2.94
C PHE A 15 9.51 -4.39 -3.05
N CYS A 16 9.56 -5.29 -2.07
CA CYS A 16 8.67 -6.47 -2.05
C CYS A 16 7.20 -6.06 -1.96
N THR A 17 6.89 -5.08 -1.11
CA THR A 17 5.52 -4.60 -0.94
C THR A 17 5.01 -3.97 -2.24
N THR A 18 5.85 -3.16 -2.88
CA THR A 18 5.48 -2.53 -4.14
C THR A 18 5.20 -3.57 -5.22
N ILE A 19 6.07 -4.57 -5.35
CA ILE A 19 5.89 -5.63 -6.33
C ILE A 19 4.60 -6.41 -6.05
N ALA A 20 4.27 -6.62 -4.78
CA ALA A 20 3.04 -7.34 -4.41
C ALA A 20 1.78 -6.55 -4.77
N PHE A 21 1.81 -5.22 -4.66
CA PHE A 21 0.65 -4.38 -4.94
C PHE A 21 0.43 -4.11 -6.43
N VAL A 22 1.51 -3.96 -7.19
CA VAL A 22 1.41 -3.56 -8.60
C VAL A 22 0.56 -4.56 -9.42
N PRO A 23 0.78 -5.89 -9.30
CA PRO A 23 -0.07 -6.83 -10.04
C PRO A 23 -1.56 -6.71 -9.70
N GLN A 24 -1.89 -6.48 -8.42
CA GLN A 24 -3.29 -6.31 -8.01
C GLN A 24 -3.91 -5.07 -8.65
N LEU A 25 -3.17 -3.98 -8.67
CA LEU A 25 -3.64 -2.73 -9.27
C LEU A 25 -3.85 -2.91 -10.77
N ILE A 26 -2.90 -3.54 -11.45
CA ILE A 26 -3.01 -3.82 -12.88
C ILE A 26 -4.22 -4.73 -13.15
N HIS A 27 -4.41 -5.75 -12.33
CA HIS A 27 -5.53 -6.69 -12.47
C HIS A 27 -6.88 -5.97 -12.39
N VAL A 28 -7.04 -5.09 -11.40
CA VAL A 28 -8.27 -4.30 -11.25
C VAL A 28 -8.49 -3.41 -12.47
N LEU A 29 -7.43 -2.75 -12.95
CA LEU A 29 -7.54 -1.88 -14.11
C LEU A 29 -7.90 -2.64 -15.38
N ARG A 30 -7.33 -3.82 -15.57
CA ARG A 30 -7.57 -4.62 -16.77
C ARG A 30 -8.98 -5.20 -16.79
N LEU A 31 -9.47 -5.67 -15.66
CA LEU A 31 -10.81 -6.27 -15.56
C LEU A 31 -11.88 -5.22 -15.31
N LYS A 32 -11.50 -4.00 -14.98
CA LYS A 32 -12.42 -2.92 -14.61
C LYS A 32 -13.37 -3.37 -13.51
N SER A 33 -12.86 -4.17 -12.57
CA SER A 33 -13.63 -4.70 -11.45
C SER A 33 -12.71 -4.93 -10.27
N ALA A 34 -13.19 -4.64 -9.08
CA ALA A 34 -12.45 -4.83 -7.83
C ALA A 34 -13.17 -5.80 -6.90
N ARG A 35 -13.96 -6.71 -7.43
CA ARG A 35 -14.75 -7.66 -6.62
C ARG A 35 -13.89 -8.53 -5.73
N ALA A 36 -12.69 -8.91 -6.20
CA ALA A 36 -11.79 -9.76 -5.44
C ALA A 36 -11.09 -9.04 -4.30
N VAL A 37 -11.22 -7.71 -4.23
CA VAL A 37 -10.56 -6.90 -3.20
C VAL A 37 -11.57 -6.58 -2.10
N SER A 38 -11.21 -6.93 -0.85
CA SER A 38 -12.06 -6.64 0.31
C SER A 38 -11.96 -5.17 0.69
N LEU A 39 -13.09 -4.47 0.69
CA LEU A 39 -13.13 -3.05 1.04
C LEU A 39 -12.71 -2.82 2.50
N SER A 40 -13.26 -3.62 3.44
CA SER A 40 -12.94 -3.42 4.85
C SER A 40 -11.47 -3.70 5.14
N MET A 41 -10.91 -4.75 4.53
CA MET A 41 -9.49 -5.04 4.70
C MET A 41 -8.62 -3.90 4.15
N LEU A 42 -9.00 -3.38 2.99
CA LEU A 42 -8.26 -2.32 2.34
C LEU A 42 -8.29 -1.01 3.14
N VAL A 43 -9.45 -0.68 3.73
CA VAL A 43 -9.59 0.50 4.58
C VAL A 43 -8.72 0.37 5.84
N ILE A 44 -8.78 -0.78 6.50
CA ILE A 44 -7.99 -1.04 7.70
C ILE A 44 -6.50 -1.02 7.36
N PHE A 45 -6.12 -1.64 6.25
CA PHE A 45 -4.73 -1.68 5.81
C PHE A 45 -4.21 -0.27 5.50
N THR A 46 -4.99 0.52 4.78
CA THR A 46 -4.61 1.90 4.42
C THR A 46 -4.44 2.75 5.69
N PHE A 47 -5.34 2.61 6.64
CA PHE A 47 -5.23 3.30 7.91
C PHE A 47 -3.95 2.89 8.65
N GLY A 48 -3.66 1.60 8.71
CA GLY A 48 -2.45 1.10 9.35
C GLY A 48 -1.17 1.62 8.70
N VAL A 49 -1.15 1.67 7.37
CA VAL A 49 0.00 2.19 6.63
C VAL A 49 0.18 3.69 6.93
N ALA A 50 -0.91 4.44 6.98
CA ALA A 50 -0.84 5.87 7.32
C ALA A 50 -0.26 6.07 8.72
N MET A 51 -0.66 5.23 9.68
CA MET A 51 -0.13 5.29 11.05
C MET A 51 1.36 4.96 11.07
N TRP A 52 1.79 3.95 10.30
CA TRP A 52 3.20 3.59 10.20
C TRP A 52 4.02 4.71 9.55
N LEU A 53 3.44 5.39 8.57
CA LEU A 53 4.11 6.53 7.94
C LEU A 53 4.33 7.64 8.96
N ALA A 54 3.32 7.96 9.77
CA ALA A 54 3.44 8.96 10.82
C ALA A 54 4.52 8.56 11.83
N TYR A 55 4.55 7.29 12.21
CA TYR A 55 5.56 6.75 13.12
C TYR A 55 6.97 6.89 12.53
N GLY A 56 7.11 6.55 11.25
CA GLY A 56 8.39 6.68 10.55
C GLY A 56 8.88 8.12 10.47
N ILE A 57 7.97 9.06 10.24
CA ILE A 57 8.31 10.48 10.22
C ILE A 57 8.78 10.93 11.60
N ALA A 58 8.09 10.50 12.66
CA ALA A 58 8.46 10.84 14.03
C ALA A 58 9.86 10.31 14.39
N LEU A 59 10.19 9.12 13.91
CA LEU A 59 11.49 8.50 14.11
C LEU A 59 12.57 8.99 13.14
N ARG A 60 12.19 9.76 12.13
CA ARG A 60 13.08 10.21 11.05
C ARG A 60 13.74 9.01 10.35
N SER A 61 13.00 7.93 10.19
CA SER A 61 13.49 6.72 9.53
C SER A 61 13.15 6.77 8.05
N ARG A 62 14.16 6.99 7.20
CA ARG A 62 13.96 7.07 5.76
C ARG A 62 13.35 5.81 5.16
N PRO A 63 13.83 4.58 5.51
CA PRO A 63 13.22 3.37 4.94
C PRO A 63 11.76 3.22 5.29
N ILE A 64 11.37 3.52 6.53
CA ILE A 64 9.98 3.43 6.96
C ILE A 64 9.14 4.46 6.22
N ILE A 65 9.64 5.68 6.08
CA ILE A 65 8.93 6.75 5.36
C ILE A 65 8.73 6.35 3.91
N VAL A 66 9.79 5.92 3.21
CA VAL A 66 9.71 5.56 1.80
C VAL A 66 8.78 4.36 1.61
N ALA A 67 8.96 3.30 2.42
CA ALA A 67 8.15 2.09 2.29
C ALA A 67 6.67 2.40 2.45
N ASN A 68 6.31 3.16 3.49
CA ASN A 68 4.92 3.41 3.80
C ASN A 68 4.31 4.48 2.89
N ALA A 69 5.11 5.45 2.43
CA ALA A 69 4.62 6.44 1.48
C ALA A 69 4.25 5.77 0.16
N VAL A 70 5.11 4.89 -0.38
CA VAL A 70 4.83 4.16 -1.61
C VAL A 70 3.61 3.25 -1.42
N THR A 71 3.57 2.49 -0.32
CA THR A 71 2.47 1.59 -0.04
C THR A 71 1.16 2.35 0.13
N LEU A 72 1.21 3.51 0.79
CA LEU A 72 0.03 4.35 0.98
C LEU A 72 -0.52 4.83 -0.35
N LEU A 73 0.34 5.30 -1.26
CA LEU A 73 -0.10 5.72 -2.58
C LEU A 73 -0.77 4.58 -3.33
N LEU A 74 -0.17 3.38 -3.28
CA LEU A 74 -0.73 2.21 -3.96
C LEU A 74 -2.06 1.78 -3.33
N SER A 75 -2.15 1.77 -2.00
CA SER A 75 -3.38 1.35 -1.33
C SER A 75 -4.50 2.37 -1.52
N ILE A 76 -4.20 3.66 -1.52
CA ILE A 76 -5.20 4.71 -1.81
C ILE A 76 -5.68 4.57 -3.25
N SER A 77 -4.78 4.31 -4.19
CA SER A 77 -5.15 4.10 -5.59
C SER A 77 -6.09 2.89 -5.72
N LEU A 78 -5.75 1.79 -5.06
CA LEU A 78 -6.57 0.59 -5.10
C LEU A 78 -7.92 0.82 -4.41
N LEU A 79 -7.92 1.54 -3.28
CA LEU A 79 -9.15 1.90 -2.57
C LEU A 79 -10.04 2.77 -3.46
N GLY A 80 -9.47 3.75 -4.13
CA GLY A 80 -10.22 4.59 -5.06
C GLY A 80 -10.85 3.79 -6.19
N LEU A 81 -10.09 2.85 -6.76
CA LEU A 81 -10.61 1.97 -7.80
C LEU A 81 -11.69 1.04 -7.27
N LYS A 82 -11.51 0.52 -6.05
CA LYS A 82 -12.53 -0.32 -5.41
C LYS A 82 -13.84 0.43 -5.27
N LEU A 83 -13.79 1.66 -4.79
CA LEU A 83 -14.98 2.48 -4.62
C LEU A 83 -15.60 2.86 -5.96
N TYR A 84 -14.76 3.15 -6.95
CA TYR A 84 -15.23 3.49 -8.29
C TYR A 84 -15.96 2.32 -8.95
N TYR A 85 -15.35 1.13 -8.91
CA TYR A 85 -15.93 -0.03 -9.55
C TYR A 85 -17.04 -0.69 -8.72
N SER A 86 -17.16 -0.38 -7.42
CA SER A 86 -18.23 -0.91 -6.58
C SER A 86 -19.60 -0.49 -7.13
N GLY A 87 -19.72 0.74 -7.62
CA GLY A 87 -20.96 1.21 -8.20
C GLY A 87 -21.31 0.52 -9.50
N SER A 88 -20.31 0.03 -10.24
CA SER A 88 -20.50 -0.62 -11.54
C SER A 88 -20.75 -2.11 -11.41
N ASP A 89 -20.05 -2.78 -10.49
CA ASP A 89 -20.12 -4.24 -10.39
C ASP A 89 -20.92 -4.74 -9.19
N GLY A 90 -21.51 -3.84 -8.41
CA GLY A 90 -22.38 -4.20 -7.29
C GLY A 90 -21.65 -4.69 -6.05
N SER A 91 -20.34 -4.50 -5.96
CA SER A 91 -19.55 -4.99 -4.82
C SER A 91 -19.17 -3.92 -3.78
#